data_0febaa4301cbf5b13099f1c041f4ec85
#
_entry.id   0febaa4301cbf5b13099f1c041f4ec85
#
_cell.length_a   1.000
_cell.length_b   1.000
_cell.length_c   1.000
_cell.angle_alpha   90.00
_cell.angle_beta   90.00
_cell.angle_gamma   90.00
#
_symmetry.space_group_name_H-M   'P 1'
#
loop_
_entity.id
_entity.type
_entity.pdbx_description
1 polymer ?
#
loop_
_entity_poly.entity_id
_entity_poly.type
_entity_poly.pdbx_seq_one_letter_code
_entity_poly.pdbx_strand_id
1 'polypeptide(L)'
;MAFIRMKSGMDTAYLNYIATTWKAEQEAMKKEGLILSWKVLTTEGHGTQDFNIILMTEFKDLGTMEANEVKADALAQKISGDDQKQMQGYKDRLEIREIIGSRLAREIVLEPRH
;
A
#
# COMPACT_ATOMS: atom_id res chain seq x y z
N MET A 1 4.04 4.36 -3.69
CA MET A 1 4.53 2.97 -3.61
C MET A 1 5.25 2.74 -2.30
N ALA A 2 4.91 1.66 -1.64
CA ALA A 2 5.62 1.24 -0.44
C ALA A 2 6.50 0.04 -0.77
N PHE A 3 7.76 0.10 -0.35
CA PHE A 3 8.75 -0.96 -0.53
C PHE A 3 8.89 -1.71 0.78
N ILE A 4 8.50 -2.97 0.79
CA ILE A 4 8.37 -3.76 2.00
C ILE A 4 9.31 -4.96 1.94
N ARG A 5 9.97 -5.24 3.06
CA ARG A 5 10.70 -6.49 3.27
C ARG A 5 9.92 -7.35 4.24
N MET A 6 9.40 -8.48 3.75
CA MET A 6 8.80 -9.48 4.62
C MET A 6 9.93 -10.16 5.41
N LYS A 7 9.76 -10.27 6.73
CA LYS A 7 10.75 -10.93 7.57
C LYS A 7 10.77 -12.42 7.26
N SER A 8 11.93 -13.03 7.41
CA SER A 8 12.13 -14.45 7.12
C SER A 8 11.13 -15.31 7.87
N GLY A 9 10.43 -16.18 7.15
CA GLY A 9 9.40 -17.06 7.73
C GLY A 9 8.07 -16.39 8.00
N MET A 10 7.92 -15.09 7.72
CA MET A 10 6.70 -14.32 8.01
C MET A 10 5.93 -13.90 6.74
N ASP A 11 6.34 -14.38 5.58
CA ASP A 11 5.72 -14.04 4.29
C ASP A 11 4.26 -14.49 4.23
N THR A 12 3.91 -15.67 4.70
CA THR A 12 2.51 -16.13 4.74
C THR A 12 1.63 -15.21 5.58
N ALA A 13 2.12 -14.81 6.76
CA ALA A 13 1.37 -13.91 7.65
C ALA A 13 1.17 -12.54 7.00
N TYR A 14 2.20 -11.99 6.37
CA TYR A 14 2.09 -10.69 5.72
C TYR A 14 1.20 -10.73 4.48
N LEU A 15 1.33 -11.74 3.63
CA LEU A 15 0.48 -11.89 2.45
C LEU A 15 -0.99 -12.09 2.84
N ASN A 16 -1.25 -12.78 3.95
CA ASN A 16 -2.61 -12.91 4.46
C ASN A 16 -3.19 -11.54 4.89
N TYR A 17 -2.38 -10.71 5.56
CA TYR A 17 -2.77 -9.33 5.88
C TYR A 17 -3.10 -8.53 4.62
N ILE A 18 -2.24 -8.60 3.60
CA ILE A 18 -2.47 -7.91 2.32
C ILE A 18 -3.77 -8.38 1.68
N ALA A 19 -4.00 -9.69 1.62
CA ALA A 19 -5.17 -10.27 0.98
C ALA A 19 -6.48 -9.94 1.69
N THR A 20 -6.43 -9.67 2.99
CA THR A 20 -7.63 -9.40 3.79
C THR A 20 -7.81 -7.91 4.07
N THR A 21 -6.91 -7.28 4.81
CA THR A 21 -7.09 -5.92 5.30
C THR A 21 -6.73 -4.86 4.27
N TRP A 22 -5.51 -4.93 3.72
CA TRP A 22 -5.04 -3.93 2.77
C TRP A 22 -5.87 -3.93 1.48
N LYS A 23 -6.13 -5.11 0.94
CA LYS A 23 -6.97 -5.25 -0.25
C LYS A 23 -8.37 -4.69 -0.03
N ALA A 24 -8.99 -4.96 1.12
CA ALA A 24 -10.31 -4.44 1.43
C ALA A 24 -10.33 -2.92 1.45
N GLU A 25 -9.32 -2.28 2.02
CA GLU A 25 -9.18 -0.82 2.03
C GLU A 25 -9.02 -0.27 0.61
N GLN A 26 -8.17 -0.89 -0.20
CA GLN A 26 -7.94 -0.45 -1.58
C GLN A 26 -9.19 -0.60 -2.46
N GLU A 27 -9.91 -1.71 -2.34
CA GLU A 27 -11.14 -1.94 -3.09
C GLU A 27 -12.24 -0.95 -2.68
N ALA A 28 -12.35 -0.63 -1.40
CA ALA A 28 -13.31 0.37 -0.92
C ALA A 28 -12.97 1.76 -1.48
N MET A 29 -11.70 2.16 -1.49
CA MET A 29 -11.27 3.44 -2.05
C MET A 29 -11.50 3.50 -3.55
N LYS A 30 -11.24 2.40 -4.27
CA LYS A 30 -11.50 2.32 -5.70
C LYS A 30 -12.98 2.46 -6.01
N LYS A 31 -13.85 1.78 -5.25
CA LYS A 31 -15.31 1.86 -5.40
C LYS A 31 -15.83 3.29 -5.20
N GLU A 32 -15.25 4.02 -4.25
CA GLU A 32 -15.62 5.41 -3.98
C GLU A 32 -14.95 6.42 -4.92
N GLY A 33 -14.14 5.95 -5.87
CA GLY A 33 -13.46 6.82 -6.82
C GLY A 33 -12.27 7.60 -6.24
N LEU A 34 -11.76 7.20 -5.09
CA LEU A 34 -10.63 7.88 -4.45
C LEU A 34 -9.28 7.47 -5.05
N ILE A 35 -9.22 6.29 -5.63
CA ILE A 35 -8.05 5.78 -6.34
C ILE A 35 -8.47 5.18 -7.69
N LEU A 36 -7.55 5.10 -8.64
CA LEU A 36 -7.80 4.50 -9.94
C LEU A 36 -7.56 2.99 -9.93
N SER A 37 -6.48 2.56 -9.31
CA SER A 37 -6.09 1.15 -9.26
C SER A 37 -5.10 0.90 -8.13
N TRP A 38 -4.87 -0.38 -7.88
CA TRP A 38 -3.85 -0.82 -6.93
C TRP A 38 -3.19 -2.10 -7.45
N LYS A 39 -1.96 -2.34 -7.03
CA LYS A 39 -1.21 -3.54 -7.39
C LYS A 39 -0.30 -3.95 -6.24
N VAL A 40 -0.04 -5.24 -6.19
CA VAL A 40 0.99 -5.82 -5.32
C VAL A 40 1.97 -6.55 -6.21
N LEU A 41 3.24 -6.19 -6.11
CA LEU A 41 4.32 -6.81 -6.87
C LEU A 41 5.25 -7.54 -5.92
N THR A 42 5.71 -8.72 -6.32
CA THR A 42 6.80 -9.41 -5.65
C THR A 42 8.08 -9.20 -6.44
N THR A 43 9.19 -9.09 -5.74
CA THR A 43 10.50 -8.93 -6.35
C THR A 43 11.48 -9.97 -5.81
N GLU A 44 12.53 -10.27 -6.57
CA GLU A 44 13.64 -11.05 -6.06
C GLU A 44 14.68 -10.08 -5.51
N GLY A 45 14.90 -10.13 -4.18
CA GLY A 45 15.88 -9.29 -3.53
C GLY A 45 17.29 -9.81 -3.76
N HIS A 46 18.25 -8.88 -3.81
CA HIS A 46 19.67 -9.21 -3.99
C HIS A 46 20.43 -9.36 -2.66
N GLY A 47 19.71 -9.42 -1.54
CA GLY A 47 20.29 -9.59 -0.23
C GLY A 47 19.20 -9.59 0.85
N THR A 48 19.59 -9.90 2.08
CA THR A 48 18.66 -10.03 3.20
C THR A 48 18.04 -8.71 3.62
N GLN A 49 18.61 -7.57 3.17
CA GLN A 49 18.14 -6.23 3.51
C GLN A 49 17.30 -5.59 2.40
N ASP A 50 17.11 -6.27 1.29
CA ASP A 50 16.35 -5.73 0.16
C ASP A 50 14.86 -5.96 0.35
N PHE A 51 14.05 -5.12 -0.29
CA PHE A 51 12.60 -5.31 -0.29
C PHE A 51 12.22 -6.47 -1.22
N ASN A 52 11.10 -7.12 -0.92
CA ASN A 52 10.57 -8.22 -1.73
C ASN A 52 9.08 -8.06 -2.08
N ILE A 53 8.44 -7.03 -1.59
CA ILE A 53 7.06 -6.66 -1.92
C ILE A 53 7.00 -5.17 -2.23
N ILE A 54 6.25 -4.81 -3.27
CA ILE A 54 5.93 -3.43 -3.60
C ILE A 54 4.40 -3.29 -3.56
N LEU A 55 3.90 -2.39 -2.73
CA LEU A 55 2.49 -2.02 -2.71
C LEU A 55 2.31 -0.74 -3.51
N MET A 56 1.47 -0.78 -4.54
CA MET A 56 1.23 0.35 -5.43
C MET A 56 -0.23 0.77 -5.38
N THR A 57 -0.45 2.08 -5.25
CA THR A 57 -1.78 2.68 -5.37
C THR A 57 -1.69 3.82 -6.39
N GLU A 58 -2.59 3.81 -7.37
CA GLU A 58 -2.63 4.82 -8.41
C GLU A 58 -3.73 5.85 -8.13
N PHE A 59 -3.36 7.12 -8.13
CA PHE A 59 -4.28 8.24 -8.00
C PHE A 59 -4.40 8.96 -9.33
N LYS A 60 -5.53 9.65 -9.55
CA LYS A 60 -5.73 10.45 -10.75
C LYS A 60 -4.66 11.53 -10.89
N ASP A 61 -4.41 12.25 -9.79
CA ASP A 61 -3.36 13.26 -9.68
C ASP A 61 -3.13 13.57 -8.20
N LEU A 62 -2.08 14.34 -7.92
CA LEU A 62 -1.71 14.69 -6.54
C LEU A 62 -2.80 15.52 -5.85
N GLY A 63 -3.41 16.46 -6.57
CA GLY A 63 -4.48 17.29 -6.01
C GLY A 63 -5.69 16.46 -5.59
N THR A 64 -6.09 15.48 -6.41
CA THR A 64 -7.17 14.56 -6.08
C THR A 64 -6.82 13.71 -4.86
N MET A 65 -5.58 13.23 -4.76
CA MET A 65 -5.11 12.46 -3.62
C MET A 65 -5.23 13.28 -2.32
N GLU A 66 -4.76 14.52 -2.33
CA GLU A 66 -4.81 15.40 -1.17
C GLU A 66 -6.24 15.79 -0.80
N ALA A 67 -7.07 16.11 -1.80
CA ALA A 67 -8.46 16.48 -1.59
C ALA A 67 -9.31 15.36 -0.98
N ASN A 68 -8.96 14.12 -1.26
CA ASN A 68 -9.69 12.93 -0.80
C ASN A 68 -9.10 12.29 0.45
N GLU A 69 -8.08 12.88 1.05
CA GLU A 69 -7.39 12.31 2.20
C GLU A 69 -8.35 12.03 3.38
N VAL A 70 -9.22 12.98 3.70
CA VAL A 70 -10.20 12.82 4.79
C VAL A 70 -11.16 11.66 4.50
N LYS A 71 -11.62 11.53 3.26
CA LYS A 71 -12.49 10.42 2.84
C LYS A 71 -11.78 9.08 2.91
N ALA A 72 -10.51 9.04 2.49
CA ALA A 72 -9.70 7.83 2.56
C ALA A 72 -9.49 7.39 4.02
N ASP A 73 -9.20 8.33 4.91
CA ASP A 73 -9.04 8.06 6.34
C ASP A 73 -10.31 7.52 6.95
N ALA A 74 -11.48 8.10 6.59
CA ALA A 74 -12.76 7.63 7.08
C ALA A 74 -13.06 6.19 6.63
N LEU A 75 -12.74 5.86 5.38
CA LEU A 75 -12.89 4.50 4.87
C LEU A 75 -11.95 3.51 5.56
N ALA A 76 -10.71 3.91 5.80
CA ALA A 76 -9.74 3.09 6.52
C ALA A 76 -10.21 2.81 7.95
N GLN A 77 -10.75 3.80 8.65
CA GLN A 77 -11.31 3.62 9.99
C GLN A 77 -12.52 2.68 9.98
N LYS A 78 -13.36 2.76 8.96
CA LYS A 78 -14.52 1.90 8.82
C LYS A 78 -14.14 0.42 8.64
N ILE A 79 -13.05 0.16 7.91
CA ILE A 79 -12.60 -1.20 7.57
C ILE A 79 -11.66 -1.76 8.64
N SER A 80 -10.69 -0.97 9.09
CA SER A 80 -9.62 -1.41 9.99
C SER A 80 -9.83 -1.01 11.44
N GLY A 81 -10.88 -0.24 11.73
CA GLY A 81 -11.19 0.27 13.06
C GLY A 81 -10.67 1.68 13.30
N ASP A 82 -10.80 2.15 14.54
CA ASP A 82 -10.37 3.50 14.92
C ASP A 82 -8.84 3.64 14.91
N ASP A 83 -8.35 4.85 15.18
CA ASP A 83 -6.92 5.15 15.18
C ASP A 83 -6.12 4.26 16.14
N GLN A 84 -6.72 3.90 17.28
CA GLN A 84 -6.07 3.05 18.26
C GLN A 84 -5.90 1.63 17.73
N LYS A 85 -6.92 1.07 17.09
CA LYS A 85 -6.86 -0.25 16.45
C LYS A 85 -5.89 -0.26 15.28
N GLN A 86 -5.87 0.80 14.47
CA GLN A 86 -4.93 0.92 13.37
C GLN A 86 -3.49 1.00 13.86
N MET A 87 -3.24 1.72 14.94
CA MET A 87 -1.93 1.81 15.56
C MET A 87 -1.47 0.45 16.11
N GLN A 88 -2.35 -0.29 16.76
CA GLN A 88 -2.02 -1.63 17.25
C GLN A 88 -1.73 -2.58 16.08
N GLY A 89 -2.54 -2.54 15.02
CA GLY A 89 -2.28 -3.33 13.82
C GLY A 89 -0.95 -2.99 13.16
N TYR A 90 -0.57 -1.72 13.13
CA TYR A 90 0.73 -1.30 12.62
C TYR A 90 1.88 -1.89 13.45
N LYS A 91 1.76 -1.84 14.78
CA LYS A 91 2.76 -2.45 15.67
C LYS A 91 2.87 -3.95 15.46
N ASP A 92 1.74 -4.65 15.32
CA ASP A 92 1.72 -6.09 15.06
C ASP A 92 2.42 -6.42 13.75
N ARG A 93 2.20 -5.61 12.72
CA ARG A 93 2.85 -5.81 11.41
C ARG A 93 4.36 -5.58 11.44
N LEU A 94 4.87 -4.74 12.33
CA LEU A 94 6.31 -4.53 12.47
C LEU A 94 7.05 -5.82 12.88
N GLU A 95 6.36 -6.78 13.47
CA GLU A 95 6.94 -8.07 13.81
C GLU A 95 7.11 -8.99 12.60
N ILE A 96 6.32 -8.78 11.53
CA ILE A 96 6.30 -9.65 10.35
C ILE A 96 6.90 -9.00 9.11
N ARG A 97 7.09 -7.69 9.13
CA ARG A 97 7.63 -6.96 7.99
C ARG A 97 8.40 -5.72 8.41
N GLU A 98 9.18 -5.21 7.48
CA GLU A 98 9.93 -3.98 7.62
C GLU A 98 9.63 -3.08 6.42
N ILE A 99 9.33 -1.81 6.68
CA ILE A 99 9.13 -0.83 5.61
C ILE A 99 10.51 -0.29 5.22
N ILE A 100 10.98 -0.63 4.04
CA ILE A 100 12.28 -0.18 3.53
C ILE A 100 12.19 1.26 3.05
N GLY A 101 11.05 1.65 2.49
CA GLY A 101 10.86 3.01 2.03
C GLY A 101 9.51 3.20 1.36
N SER A 102 9.23 4.43 1.02
CA SER A 102 8.02 4.80 0.29
C SER A 102 8.38 5.84 -0.77
N ARG A 103 7.74 5.78 -1.92
CA ARG A 103 7.96 6.73 -3.01
C ARG A 103 6.63 7.14 -3.62
N LEU A 104 6.51 8.44 -3.91
CA LEU A 104 5.49 8.96 -4.79
C LEU A 104 6.10 9.02 -6.19
N ALA A 105 5.51 8.27 -7.12
CA ALA A 105 6.01 8.19 -8.49
C ALA A 105 4.95 8.73 -9.45
N ARG A 106 5.40 9.32 -10.53
CA ARG A 106 4.55 9.83 -11.60
C ARG A 106 4.86 9.08 -12.87
N GLU A 107 3.82 8.56 -13.53
CA GLU A 107 3.99 7.94 -14.84
C GLU A 107 4.31 9.01 -15.89
N ILE A 108 5.29 8.72 -16.73
CA ILE A 108 5.63 9.52 -17.88
C ILE A 108 5.24 8.73 -19.11
N VAL A 109 4.29 9.28 -19.89
CA VAL A 109 3.92 8.70 -21.17
C VAL A 109 4.89 9.20 -22.22
N LEU A 110 5.61 8.26 -22.84
CA LEU A 110 6.59 8.58 -23.85
C LEU A 110 5.95 8.38 -25.24
N GLU A 111 5.77 9.48 -25.95
CA GLU A 111 5.25 9.45 -27.32
C GLU A 111 6.34 9.86 -28.30
N PRO A 112 6.43 9.19 -29.46
CA PRO A 112 7.37 9.60 -30.50
C PRO A 112 7.10 11.02 -30.96
N ARG A 113 8.14 11.81 -31.10
CA ARG A 113 8.02 13.14 -31.70
C ARG A 113 8.12 13.02 -33.21
N HIS A 114 7.26 13.72 -33.89
CA HIS A 114 7.22 13.78 -35.35
C HIS A 114 7.90 15.06 -35.87
#